data_57975499b1cce4eb647d62dc8ee4b391
#
_entry.id   57975499b1cce4eb647d62dc8ee4b391
#
_cell.length_a   1.000
_cell.length_b   1.000
_cell.length_c   1.000
_cell.angle_alpha   90.00
_cell.angle_beta   90.00
_cell.angle_gamma   90.00
#
_symmetry.space_group_name_H-M   'P 1'
#
loop_
_entity.id
_entity.type
_entity.pdbx_description
1 polymer ?
#
loop_
_entity_poly.entity_id
_entity_poly.type
_entity_poly.pdbx_seq_one_letter_code
_entity_poly.pdbx_strand_id
1 'polypeptide(L)'
;PLPPGFSARLEGRTVATLGRRGKFLLFGLEDGATLIAHLGMSGRFRIFDSPPPPLECHDHVIFETDGGVTVRFNDPRRFGFMDIAEKDALCRHPMLANLGPEPLANDFNGPGLAASLKGRRAPIKATLLDQSVVAGIGNIYACEALFRARLSPRRKAATVQGARADRLSQAIKAVLTDAIAAGGSSLRDYRRPDGELGYFQHSFAVYGRQGQACPGCTCDPAQTGGIRRMTQSGRATFYCAGRQR
;
A
#
# COMPACT_ATOMS: atom_id res chain seq x y z
N PRO A 1 -14.22 -12.61 -2.60
CA PRO A 1 -14.77 -13.95 -2.35
C PRO A 1 -13.99 -14.65 -1.23
N LEU A 2 -14.66 -15.53 -0.50
CA LEU A 2 -14.04 -16.39 0.51
C LEU A 2 -13.83 -17.79 -0.10
N PRO A 3 -12.79 -18.53 0.28
CA PRO A 3 -12.59 -19.91 -0.18
C PRO A 3 -13.66 -20.86 0.40
N PRO A 4 -13.92 -22.01 -0.25
CA PRO A 4 -14.82 -23.02 0.29
C PRO A 4 -14.39 -23.46 1.71
N GLY A 5 -15.37 -23.64 2.60
CA GLY A 5 -15.12 -24.08 3.97
C GLY A 5 -14.37 -23.06 4.85
N PHE A 6 -14.36 -21.78 4.47
CA PHE A 6 -13.60 -20.72 5.15
C PHE A 6 -13.86 -20.71 6.67
N SER A 7 -15.11 -20.69 7.10
CA SER A 7 -15.47 -20.66 8.52
C SER A 7 -14.98 -21.91 9.26
N ALA A 8 -15.28 -23.09 8.72
CA ALA A 8 -14.90 -24.37 9.33
C ALA A 8 -13.37 -24.56 9.45
N ARG A 9 -12.59 -23.90 8.57
CA ARG A 9 -11.12 -23.93 8.62
C ARG A 9 -10.53 -22.98 9.66
N LEU A 10 -11.30 -22.04 10.17
CA LEU A 10 -10.83 -21.05 11.16
C LEU A 10 -11.44 -21.28 12.55
N GLU A 11 -12.60 -21.91 12.62
CA GLU A 11 -13.30 -22.20 13.87
C GLU A 11 -12.43 -23.04 14.81
N GLY A 12 -12.33 -22.60 16.07
CA GLY A 12 -11.51 -23.24 17.10
C GLY A 12 -10.00 -23.10 16.91
N ARG A 13 -9.53 -22.24 15.97
CA ARG A 13 -8.11 -22.00 15.72
C ARG A 13 -7.59 -20.80 16.47
N THR A 14 -6.40 -20.91 17.00
CA THR A 14 -5.70 -19.79 17.68
C THR A 14 -4.81 -19.05 16.70
N VAL A 15 -4.91 -17.70 16.69
CA VAL A 15 -3.97 -16.83 15.98
C VAL A 15 -2.72 -16.67 16.83
N ALA A 16 -1.61 -17.28 16.40
CA ALA A 16 -0.34 -17.26 17.12
C ALA A 16 0.53 -16.06 16.72
N THR A 17 0.45 -15.59 15.46
CA THR A 17 1.28 -14.50 14.98
C THR A 17 0.50 -13.55 14.09
N LEU A 18 0.91 -12.27 14.10
CA LEU A 18 0.43 -11.24 13.16
C LEU A 18 1.60 -10.73 12.34
N GLY A 19 1.41 -10.68 11.03
CA GLY A 19 2.42 -10.23 10.09
C GLY A 19 1.84 -9.47 8.91
N ARG A 20 2.73 -8.99 8.04
CA ARG A 20 2.37 -8.29 6.81
C ARG A 20 3.34 -8.62 5.69
N ARG A 21 2.81 -8.78 4.49
CA ARG A 21 3.60 -8.87 3.26
C ARG A 21 2.98 -7.96 2.19
N GLY A 22 3.70 -6.92 1.76
CA GLY A 22 3.14 -5.92 0.84
C GLY A 22 1.89 -5.25 1.45
N LYS A 23 0.74 -5.48 0.82
CA LYS A 23 -0.57 -5.01 1.28
C LYS A 23 -1.43 -6.10 1.92
N PHE A 24 -0.85 -7.27 2.16
CA PHE A 24 -1.55 -8.41 2.75
C PHE A 24 -1.26 -8.48 4.24
N LEU A 25 -2.29 -8.65 5.03
CA LEU A 25 -2.21 -9.01 6.44
C LEU A 25 -2.13 -10.53 6.55
N LEU A 26 -1.30 -11.01 7.42
CA LEU A 26 -1.01 -12.43 7.63
C LEU A 26 -1.30 -12.78 9.09
N PHE A 27 -2.27 -13.67 9.31
CA PHE A 27 -2.62 -14.17 10.63
C PHE A 27 -2.15 -15.62 10.68
N GLY A 28 -0.99 -15.86 11.27
CA GLY A 28 -0.44 -17.21 11.43
C GLY A 28 -1.17 -17.96 12.53
N LEU A 29 -1.67 -19.15 12.21
CA LEU A 29 -2.39 -20.02 13.12
C LEU A 29 -1.45 -21.02 13.78
N GLU A 30 -1.83 -21.54 14.96
CA GLU A 30 -1.00 -22.49 15.73
C GLU A 30 -0.67 -23.78 14.97
N ASP A 31 -1.56 -24.22 14.08
CA ASP A 31 -1.34 -25.41 13.25
C ASP A 31 -0.40 -25.17 12.07
N GLY A 32 0.08 -23.94 11.92
CA GLY A 32 1.00 -23.52 10.85
C GLY A 32 0.28 -23.01 9.58
N ALA A 33 -1.04 -23.10 9.48
CA ALA A 33 -1.80 -22.44 8.42
C ALA A 33 -1.77 -20.91 8.61
N THR A 34 -2.06 -20.15 7.55
CA THR A 34 -2.07 -18.69 7.61
C THR A 34 -3.31 -18.15 6.93
N LEU A 35 -4.13 -17.38 7.65
CA LEU A 35 -5.16 -16.54 7.06
C LEU A 35 -4.51 -15.32 6.42
N ILE A 36 -4.73 -15.16 5.13
CA ILE A 36 -4.27 -14.04 4.32
C ILE A 36 -5.43 -13.09 4.10
N ALA A 37 -5.28 -11.81 4.43
CA ALA A 37 -6.32 -10.82 4.17
C ALA A 37 -5.76 -9.63 3.40
N HIS A 38 -6.54 -9.10 2.46
CA HIS A 38 -6.25 -7.88 1.71
C HIS A 38 -7.44 -6.93 1.81
N LEU A 39 -7.20 -5.69 2.21
CA LEU A 39 -8.26 -4.72 2.47
C LEU A 39 -8.90 -4.14 1.19
N GLY A 40 -8.31 -4.39 0.02
CA GLY A 40 -8.79 -3.78 -1.21
C GLY A 40 -8.61 -2.26 -1.19
N MET A 41 -9.69 -1.55 -1.45
CA MET A 41 -9.69 -0.07 -1.47
C MET A 41 -10.48 0.55 -0.32
N SER A 42 -11.48 -0.13 0.21
CA SER A 42 -12.39 0.36 1.26
C SER A 42 -12.52 -0.60 2.44
N GLY A 43 -11.89 -1.77 2.36
CA GLY A 43 -11.91 -2.76 3.42
C GLY A 43 -11.18 -2.26 4.67
N ARG A 44 -11.75 -2.58 5.82
CA ARG A 44 -11.19 -2.28 7.13
C ARG A 44 -11.57 -3.35 8.13
N PHE A 45 -10.71 -3.60 9.08
CA PHE A 45 -11.06 -4.34 10.28
C PHE A 45 -11.55 -3.37 11.35
N ARG A 46 -12.62 -3.73 12.03
CA ARG A 46 -13.16 -3.04 13.21
C ARG A 46 -13.13 -4.02 14.37
N ILE A 47 -12.58 -3.57 15.46
CA ILE A 47 -12.40 -4.39 16.67
C ILE A 47 -13.32 -3.83 17.74
N PHE A 48 -14.07 -4.69 18.37
CA PHE A 48 -15.01 -4.34 19.41
C PHE A 48 -14.80 -5.23 20.63
N ASP A 49 -14.64 -4.60 21.77
CA ASP A 49 -14.85 -5.26 23.04
C ASP A 49 -16.36 -5.53 23.23
N SER A 50 -16.72 -6.54 23.98
CA SER A 50 -18.12 -6.94 24.14
C SER A 50 -18.97 -5.88 24.88
N PRO A 51 -20.26 -5.67 24.52
CA PRO A 51 -20.96 -6.17 23.32
C PRO A 51 -20.70 -5.30 22.08
N PRO A 52 -20.59 -5.87 20.89
CA PRO A 52 -20.43 -5.08 19.66
C PRO A 52 -21.76 -4.39 19.29
N PRO A 53 -21.70 -3.25 18.57
CA PRO A 53 -22.90 -2.57 18.06
C PRO A 53 -23.61 -3.45 17.02
N PRO A 54 -24.87 -3.12 16.64
CA PRO A 54 -25.58 -3.81 15.56
C PRO A 54 -24.74 -3.93 14.28
N LEU A 55 -25.01 -4.96 13.47
CA LEU A 55 -24.32 -5.18 12.20
C LEU A 55 -24.63 -4.07 11.20
N GLU A 56 -23.59 -3.65 10.47
CA GLU A 56 -23.72 -2.74 9.33
C GLU A 56 -23.85 -3.53 8.01
N CYS A 57 -24.49 -2.94 7.00
CA CYS A 57 -24.76 -3.61 5.71
C CYS A 57 -23.51 -4.07 4.95
N HIS A 58 -22.32 -3.59 5.32
CA HIS A 58 -21.05 -3.94 4.69
C HIS A 58 -20.11 -4.76 5.59
N ASP A 59 -20.60 -5.27 6.71
CA ASP A 59 -19.89 -6.21 7.57
C ASP A 59 -20.00 -7.62 6.93
N HIS A 60 -18.96 -8.03 6.20
CA HIS A 60 -19.01 -9.24 5.37
C HIS A 60 -18.41 -10.48 6.04
N VAL A 61 -17.50 -10.27 7.01
CA VAL A 61 -16.90 -11.35 7.81
C VAL A 61 -16.85 -10.90 9.26
N ILE A 62 -17.22 -11.80 10.15
CA ILE A 62 -17.25 -11.58 11.59
C ILE A 62 -16.43 -12.70 12.23
N PHE A 63 -15.45 -12.32 13.03
CA PHE A 63 -14.71 -13.23 13.88
C PHE A 63 -15.09 -12.93 15.33
N GLU A 64 -15.56 -13.92 16.02
CA GLU A 64 -15.82 -13.90 17.45
C GLU A 64 -14.74 -14.71 18.14
N THR A 65 -14.08 -14.14 19.14
CA THR A 65 -13.03 -14.82 19.89
C THR A 65 -13.59 -15.35 21.21
N ASP A 66 -12.97 -16.38 21.75
CA ASP A 66 -13.26 -16.92 23.09
C ASP A 66 -13.01 -15.88 24.21
N GLY A 67 -12.12 -14.92 23.98
CA GLY A 67 -11.89 -13.77 24.85
C GLY A 67 -12.97 -12.68 24.79
N GLY A 68 -14.06 -12.86 24.03
CA GLY A 68 -15.18 -11.92 23.93
C GLY A 68 -14.95 -10.74 22.98
N VAL A 69 -13.83 -10.69 22.29
CA VAL A 69 -13.56 -9.67 21.27
C VAL A 69 -14.20 -10.04 19.95
N THR A 70 -14.92 -9.10 19.33
CA THR A 70 -15.49 -9.25 18.00
C THR A 70 -14.66 -8.45 16.99
N VAL A 71 -14.21 -9.10 15.91
CA VAL A 71 -13.51 -8.45 14.80
C VAL A 71 -14.37 -8.54 13.55
N ARG A 72 -14.71 -7.38 12.95
CA ARG A 72 -15.54 -7.33 11.73
C ARG A 72 -14.70 -6.82 10.57
N PHE A 73 -14.83 -7.50 9.42
CA PHE A 73 -14.33 -7.00 8.15
C PHE A 73 -15.45 -6.28 7.40
N ASN A 74 -15.32 -4.95 7.36
CA ASN A 74 -16.26 -4.07 6.67
C ASN A 74 -15.66 -3.61 5.34
N ASP A 75 -16.34 -3.86 4.20
CA ASP A 75 -15.84 -3.48 2.87
C ASP A 75 -16.97 -3.08 1.91
N PRO A 76 -17.36 -1.81 1.85
CA PRO A 76 -18.43 -1.31 0.98
C PRO A 76 -18.26 -1.63 -0.51
N ARG A 77 -17.03 -1.68 -1.00
CA ARG A 77 -16.74 -1.90 -2.42
C ARG A 77 -16.49 -3.36 -2.80
N ARG A 78 -16.33 -4.23 -1.82
CA ARG A 78 -16.06 -5.66 -2.00
C ARG A 78 -14.81 -5.99 -2.82
N PHE A 79 -13.76 -5.16 -2.73
CA PHE A 79 -12.46 -5.39 -3.37
C PHE A 79 -11.45 -6.06 -2.44
N GLY A 80 -11.79 -6.17 -1.18
CA GLY A 80 -11.02 -6.97 -0.25
C GLY A 80 -11.24 -8.46 -0.49
N PHE A 81 -10.31 -9.26 -0.01
CA PHE A 81 -10.45 -10.70 -0.07
C PHE A 81 -9.72 -11.35 1.10
N MET A 82 -10.09 -12.59 1.40
CA MET A 82 -9.40 -13.44 2.36
C MET A 82 -9.20 -14.82 1.76
N ASP A 83 -8.09 -15.44 2.11
CA ASP A 83 -7.75 -16.81 1.73
C ASP A 83 -6.96 -17.48 2.86
N ILE A 84 -6.82 -18.80 2.82
CA ILE A 84 -6.08 -19.55 3.81
C ILE A 84 -5.01 -20.37 3.09
N ALA A 85 -3.75 -20.08 3.38
CA ALA A 85 -2.62 -20.91 2.97
C ALA A 85 -2.39 -22.00 4.01
N GLU A 86 -2.24 -23.24 3.54
CA GLU A 86 -1.82 -24.35 4.39
C GLU A 86 -0.39 -24.16 4.89
N LYS A 87 -0.03 -24.92 5.92
CA LYS A 87 1.33 -24.98 6.44
C LYS A 87 2.33 -25.17 5.29
N ASP A 88 3.42 -24.38 5.33
CA ASP A 88 4.52 -24.41 4.35
C ASP A 88 4.12 -24.02 2.90
N ALA A 89 2.85 -23.62 2.67
CA ALA A 89 2.39 -23.19 1.35
C ALA A 89 2.40 -21.65 1.18
N LEU A 90 2.64 -20.89 2.23
CA LEU A 90 2.53 -19.42 2.23
C LEU A 90 3.42 -18.76 1.18
N CYS A 91 4.68 -19.17 1.06
CA CYS A 91 5.62 -18.61 0.09
C CYS A 91 5.25 -18.92 -1.38
N ARG A 92 4.47 -19.96 -1.61
CA ARG A 92 3.98 -20.39 -2.93
C ARG A 92 2.57 -19.90 -3.22
N HIS A 93 1.93 -19.22 -2.27
CA HIS A 93 0.58 -18.70 -2.46
C HIS A 93 0.55 -17.73 -3.65
N PRO A 94 -0.39 -17.86 -4.63
CA PRO A 94 -0.40 -17.10 -5.89
C PRO A 94 -0.30 -15.59 -5.69
N MET A 95 -0.90 -15.07 -4.64
CA MET A 95 -0.92 -13.63 -4.33
C MET A 95 0.37 -13.12 -3.67
N LEU A 96 1.21 -14.00 -3.14
CA LEU A 96 2.41 -13.64 -2.40
C LEU A 96 3.71 -14.03 -3.12
N ALA A 97 3.69 -15.12 -3.87
CA ALA A 97 4.87 -15.73 -4.48
C ALA A 97 5.68 -14.78 -5.38
N ASN A 98 4.99 -13.85 -6.07
CA ASN A 98 5.60 -12.92 -7.01
C ASN A 98 5.79 -11.50 -6.45
N LEU A 99 5.62 -11.30 -5.15
CA LEU A 99 5.83 -9.99 -4.56
C LEU A 99 7.33 -9.64 -4.52
N GLY A 100 7.66 -8.45 -5.00
CA GLY A 100 8.99 -7.86 -4.92
C GLY A 100 9.45 -7.60 -3.47
N PRO A 101 10.63 -6.99 -3.27
CA PRO A 101 11.16 -6.71 -1.95
C PRO A 101 10.26 -5.76 -1.15
N GLU A 102 10.30 -5.91 0.18
CA GLU A 102 9.65 -4.99 1.11
C GLU A 102 10.42 -3.66 1.15
N PRO A 103 9.77 -2.53 0.90
CA PRO A 103 10.47 -1.25 0.77
C PRO A 103 11.10 -0.74 2.08
N LEU A 104 10.62 -1.21 3.24
CA LEU A 104 11.17 -0.84 4.54
C LEU A 104 12.19 -1.86 5.09
N ALA A 105 12.41 -2.98 4.39
CA ALA A 105 13.43 -3.94 4.79
C ALA A 105 14.85 -3.37 4.59
N ASN A 106 15.80 -3.90 5.37
CA ASN A 106 17.18 -3.42 5.35
C ASN A 106 17.89 -3.65 4.01
N ASP A 107 17.53 -4.73 3.32
CA ASP A 107 18.07 -5.14 2.02
C ASP A 107 17.47 -4.36 0.83
N PHE A 108 16.38 -3.60 1.02
CA PHE A 108 15.85 -2.73 -0.03
C PHE A 108 16.75 -1.50 -0.21
N ASN A 109 17.45 -1.42 -1.32
CA ASN A 109 18.44 -0.39 -1.62
C ASN A 109 18.45 0.01 -3.11
N GLY A 110 19.27 0.99 -3.47
CA GLY A 110 19.40 1.49 -4.84
C GLY A 110 19.86 0.42 -5.85
N PRO A 111 20.93 -0.33 -5.60
CA PRO A 111 21.36 -1.41 -6.48
C PRO A 111 20.30 -2.47 -6.75
N GLY A 112 19.60 -2.94 -5.70
CA GLY A 112 18.49 -3.90 -5.83
C GLY A 112 17.32 -3.34 -6.65
N LEU A 113 16.94 -2.08 -6.40
CA LEU A 113 15.91 -1.40 -7.18
C LEU A 113 16.37 -1.24 -8.64
N ALA A 114 17.61 -0.83 -8.90
CA ALA A 114 18.14 -0.68 -10.25
C ALA A 114 18.11 -2.00 -11.02
N ALA A 115 18.45 -3.12 -10.38
CA ALA A 115 18.38 -4.44 -10.96
C ALA A 115 16.93 -4.80 -11.37
N SER A 116 15.94 -4.55 -10.48
CA SER A 116 14.52 -4.77 -10.75
C SER A 116 13.97 -3.91 -11.89
N LEU A 117 14.58 -2.75 -12.15
CA LEU A 117 14.19 -1.80 -13.20
C LEU A 117 14.89 -2.04 -14.54
N LYS A 118 15.95 -2.85 -14.57
CA LYS A 118 16.75 -3.11 -15.77
C LYS A 118 15.88 -3.64 -16.90
N GLY A 119 16.02 -3.09 -18.11
CA GLY A 119 15.30 -3.48 -19.30
C GLY A 119 13.82 -3.05 -19.36
N ARG A 120 13.23 -2.50 -18.30
CA ARG A 120 11.82 -2.11 -18.27
C ARG A 120 11.60 -0.80 -19.03
N ARG A 121 10.84 -0.87 -20.13
CA ARG A 121 10.55 0.29 -21.01
C ARG A 121 9.41 1.17 -20.52
N ALA A 122 8.57 0.64 -19.64
CA ALA A 122 7.44 1.38 -19.07
C ALA A 122 7.89 2.60 -18.25
N PRO A 123 7.03 3.62 -18.10
CA PRO A 123 7.30 4.75 -17.21
C PRO A 123 7.58 4.30 -15.77
N ILE A 124 8.52 4.94 -15.11
CA ILE A 124 8.94 4.57 -13.73
C ILE A 124 7.77 4.52 -12.76
N LYS A 125 6.83 5.47 -12.83
CA LYS A 125 5.68 5.47 -11.93
C LYS A 125 4.79 4.24 -12.13
N ALA A 126 4.50 3.86 -13.38
CA ALA A 126 3.72 2.67 -13.68
C ALA A 126 4.44 1.40 -13.20
N THR A 127 5.76 1.36 -13.37
CA THR A 127 6.62 0.25 -12.94
C THR A 127 6.64 0.11 -11.40
N LEU A 128 6.65 1.20 -10.65
CA LEU A 128 6.58 1.16 -9.17
C LEU A 128 5.24 0.64 -8.64
N LEU A 129 4.18 0.65 -9.44
CA LEU A 129 2.88 0.07 -9.05
C LEU A 129 2.79 -1.43 -9.29
N ASP A 130 3.75 -1.99 -10.03
CA ASP A 130 3.92 -3.44 -10.19
C ASP A 130 4.48 -4.01 -8.87
N GLN A 131 3.65 -4.78 -8.18
CA GLN A 131 3.99 -5.34 -6.87
C GLN A 131 5.14 -6.34 -6.93
N SER A 132 5.53 -6.82 -8.12
CA SER A 132 6.73 -7.64 -8.30
C SER A 132 8.04 -6.82 -8.30
N VAL A 133 7.96 -5.53 -8.49
CA VAL A 133 9.12 -4.60 -8.44
C VAL A 133 9.39 -4.12 -7.03
N VAL A 134 8.35 -3.64 -6.36
CA VAL A 134 8.38 -3.22 -4.95
C VAL A 134 7.03 -3.55 -4.33
N ALA A 135 7.03 -4.36 -3.29
CA ALA A 135 5.80 -4.72 -2.60
C ALA A 135 5.18 -3.53 -1.86
N GLY A 136 3.87 -3.45 -1.84
CA GLY A 136 3.12 -2.51 -1.00
C GLY A 136 3.00 -1.08 -1.54
N ILE A 137 3.78 -0.64 -2.52
CA ILE A 137 3.68 0.72 -3.07
C ILE A 137 2.34 0.93 -3.77
N GLY A 138 1.65 2.01 -3.39
CA GLY A 138 0.40 2.47 -3.99
C GLY A 138 0.57 3.78 -4.75
N ASN A 139 -0.52 4.22 -5.39
CA ASN A 139 -0.54 5.39 -6.29
C ASN A 139 -0.08 6.68 -5.61
N ILE A 140 -0.49 6.91 -4.37
CA ILE A 140 -0.15 8.09 -3.57
C ILE A 140 1.36 8.11 -3.33
N TYR A 141 1.87 7.06 -2.71
CA TYR A 141 3.26 6.98 -2.28
C TYR A 141 4.24 6.90 -3.47
N ALA A 142 3.84 6.34 -4.61
CA ALA A 142 4.63 6.39 -5.84
C ALA A 142 4.79 7.84 -6.36
N CYS A 143 3.74 8.66 -6.35
CA CYS A 143 3.83 10.07 -6.75
C CYS A 143 4.72 10.86 -5.78
N GLU A 144 4.50 10.71 -4.48
CA GLU A 144 5.26 11.42 -3.44
C GLU A 144 6.76 11.02 -3.44
N ALA A 145 7.06 9.73 -3.57
CA ALA A 145 8.44 9.25 -3.64
C ALA A 145 9.18 9.78 -4.89
N LEU A 146 8.54 9.76 -6.05
CA LEU A 146 9.10 10.32 -7.28
C LEU A 146 9.33 11.84 -7.18
N PHE A 147 8.45 12.55 -6.50
CA PHE A 147 8.65 13.97 -6.22
C PHE A 147 9.88 14.20 -5.33
N ARG A 148 10.00 13.48 -4.21
CA ARG A 148 11.16 13.57 -3.31
C ARG A 148 12.46 13.19 -4.02
N ALA A 149 12.44 12.15 -4.86
CA ALA A 149 13.57 11.72 -5.67
C ALA A 149 13.90 12.66 -6.84
N ARG A 150 13.09 13.67 -7.12
CA ARG A 150 13.20 14.59 -8.27
C ARG A 150 13.20 13.88 -9.62
N LEU A 151 12.44 12.77 -9.73
CA LEU A 151 12.32 11.97 -10.94
C LEU A 151 10.97 12.18 -11.61
N SER A 152 11.01 12.45 -12.91
CA SER A 152 9.77 12.52 -13.71
C SER A 152 9.05 11.18 -13.70
N PRO A 153 7.74 11.14 -13.41
CA PRO A 153 6.96 9.90 -13.46
C PRO A 153 6.88 9.29 -14.86
N ARG A 154 7.20 10.07 -15.90
CA ARG A 154 7.24 9.67 -17.32
C ARG A 154 8.57 9.04 -17.74
N ARG A 155 9.61 9.15 -16.93
CA ARG A 155 10.94 8.59 -17.21
C ARG A 155 10.83 7.07 -17.42
N LYS A 156 11.52 6.53 -18.43
CA LYS A 156 11.62 5.08 -18.62
C LYS A 156 12.29 4.43 -17.42
N ALA A 157 11.69 3.39 -16.87
CA ALA A 157 12.18 2.73 -15.65
C ALA A 157 13.63 2.26 -15.79
N ALA A 158 14.00 1.67 -16.92
CA ALA A 158 15.37 1.21 -17.19
C ALA A 158 16.44 2.30 -17.08
N THR A 159 16.10 3.60 -17.15
CA THR A 159 17.05 4.70 -17.02
C THR A 159 17.27 5.18 -15.58
N VAL A 160 16.56 4.56 -14.62
CA VAL A 160 16.71 4.83 -13.18
C VAL A 160 17.76 3.88 -12.63
N GLN A 161 19.03 4.27 -12.77
CA GLN A 161 20.21 3.50 -12.38
C GLN A 161 21.14 4.36 -11.52
N GLY A 162 22.06 3.72 -10.77
CA GLY A 162 23.05 4.40 -9.92
C GLY A 162 22.40 5.41 -8.97
N ALA A 163 22.94 6.60 -8.88
CA ALA A 163 22.49 7.66 -7.98
C ALA A 163 20.98 8.01 -8.09
N ARG A 164 20.35 7.75 -9.24
CA ARG A 164 18.89 7.92 -9.37
C ARG A 164 18.13 6.82 -8.62
N ALA A 165 18.59 5.58 -8.70
CA ALA A 165 18.01 4.45 -7.99
C ALA A 165 18.22 4.60 -6.47
N ASP A 166 19.40 5.07 -6.06
CA ASP A 166 19.70 5.35 -4.65
C ASP A 166 18.75 6.40 -4.07
N ARG A 167 18.62 7.54 -4.75
CA ARG A 167 17.66 8.58 -4.31
C ARG A 167 16.22 8.09 -4.28
N LEU A 168 15.81 7.26 -5.26
CA LEU A 168 14.45 6.77 -5.33
C LEU A 168 14.18 5.75 -4.20
N SER A 169 15.08 4.82 -3.93
CA SER A 169 14.94 3.86 -2.83
C SER A 169 14.87 4.55 -1.47
N GLN A 170 15.71 5.55 -1.24
CA GLN A 170 15.66 6.37 -0.03
C GLN A 170 14.36 7.18 0.07
N ALA A 171 13.91 7.78 -1.02
CA ALA A 171 12.65 8.52 -1.06
C ALA A 171 11.42 7.62 -0.78
N ILE A 172 11.42 6.40 -1.29
CA ILE A 172 10.37 5.41 -1.01
C ILE A 172 10.35 5.10 0.49
N LYS A 173 11.49 4.78 1.09
CA LYS A 173 11.59 4.52 2.54
C LYS A 173 11.08 5.70 3.35
N ALA A 174 11.58 6.90 3.06
CA ALA A 174 11.21 8.11 3.79
C ALA A 174 9.71 8.41 3.72
N VAL A 175 9.09 8.32 2.53
CA VAL A 175 7.65 8.56 2.37
C VAL A 175 6.83 7.56 3.18
N LEU A 176 7.21 6.28 3.17
CA LEU A 176 6.47 5.25 3.90
C LEU A 176 6.65 5.39 5.41
N THR A 177 7.85 5.72 5.87
CA THR A 177 8.11 5.98 7.29
C THR A 177 7.29 7.16 7.81
N ASP A 178 7.29 8.27 7.07
CA ASP A 178 6.47 9.43 7.42
C ASP A 178 4.97 9.12 7.40
N ALA A 179 4.52 8.33 6.42
CA ALA A 179 3.13 7.93 6.32
C ALA A 179 2.70 7.03 7.50
N ILE A 180 3.55 6.11 7.93
CA ILE A 180 3.30 5.25 9.10
C ILE A 180 3.24 6.11 10.36
N ALA A 181 4.21 7.02 10.56
CA ALA A 181 4.23 7.92 11.71
C ALA A 181 2.98 8.81 11.80
N ALA A 182 2.42 9.20 10.63
CA ALA A 182 1.18 9.99 10.56
C ALA A 182 -0.11 9.13 10.59
N GLY A 183 -0.03 7.84 10.87
CA GLY A 183 -1.18 6.93 10.93
C GLY A 183 -1.83 6.63 9.57
N GLY A 184 -1.12 6.84 8.45
CA GLY A 184 -1.62 6.60 7.10
C GLY A 184 -2.28 7.81 6.43
N SER A 185 -2.91 7.59 5.27
CA SER A 185 -3.55 8.63 4.44
C SER A 185 -5.05 8.38 4.32
N SER A 186 -5.86 9.18 4.97
CA SER A 186 -7.33 9.13 4.86
C SER A 186 -7.82 10.15 3.82
N LEU A 187 -7.97 9.70 2.57
CA LEU A 187 -8.53 10.53 1.51
C LEU A 187 -10.04 10.36 1.35
N ARG A 188 -10.54 9.14 1.55
CA ARG A 188 -11.97 8.79 1.43
C ARG A 188 -12.37 7.72 2.44
N ASP A 189 -11.94 6.49 2.22
CA ASP A 189 -12.50 5.31 2.89
C ASP A 189 -11.62 4.77 4.02
N TYR A 190 -10.31 5.14 4.02
CA TYR A 190 -9.37 4.63 5.02
C TYR A 190 -9.64 5.24 6.39
N ARG A 191 -9.82 4.37 7.38
CA ARG A 191 -9.80 4.68 8.80
C ARG A 191 -8.94 3.65 9.53
N ARG A 192 -8.34 4.07 10.61
CA ARG A 192 -7.63 3.19 11.53
C ARG A 192 -8.61 2.23 12.22
N PRO A 193 -8.16 1.12 12.82
CA PRO A 193 -9.04 0.19 13.55
C PRO A 193 -9.82 0.86 14.70
N ASP A 194 -9.26 1.91 15.31
CA ASP A 194 -9.88 2.75 16.34
C ASP A 194 -10.91 3.76 15.77
N GLY A 195 -11.09 3.80 14.44
CA GLY A 195 -12.01 4.69 13.75
C GLY A 195 -11.43 6.06 13.40
N GLU A 196 -10.23 6.40 13.89
CA GLU A 196 -9.58 7.67 13.60
C GLU A 196 -9.07 7.76 12.15
N LEU A 197 -8.85 8.99 11.70
CA LEU A 197 -8.27 9.27 10.39
C LEU A 197 -6.75 9.23 10.46
N GLY A 198 -6.11 8.77 9.39
CA GLY A 198 -4.70 9.07 9.19
C GLY A 198 -4.52 10.54 8.80
N TYR A 199 -3.35 11.10 9.03
CA TYR A 199 -3.05 12.53 8.83
C TYR A 199 -2.06 12.80 7.70
N PHE A 200 -1.47 11.79 7.07
CA PHE A 200 -0.42 11.98 6.06
C PHE A 200 -0.90 12.75 4.81
N GLN A 201 -2.20 12.76 4.50
CA GLN A 201 -2.74 13.55 3.39
C GLN A 201 -2.47 15.06 3.50
N HIS A 202 -2.28 15.58 4.70
CA HIS A 202 -1.93 16.99 4.94
C HIS A 202 -0.46 17.29 4.63
N SER A 203 0.38 16.26 4.49
CA SER A 203 1.80 16.35 4.16
C SER A 203 2.09 16.07 2.69
N PHE A 204 1.08 15.87 1.84
CA PHE A 204 1.30 15.60 0.43
C PHE A 204 1.98 16.78 -0.27
N ALA A 205 3.05 16.48 -0.97
CA ALA A 205 3.76 17.46 -1.77
C ALA A 205 3.12 17.67 -3.15
N VAL A 206 2.61 16.61 -3.78
CA VAL A 206 2.04 16.67 -5.13
C VAL A 206 0.69 15.98 -5.28
N TYR A 207 0.43 14.90 -4.53
CA TYR A 207 -0.77 14.11 -4.76
C TYR A 207 -2.04 14.90 -4.43
N GLY A 208 -2.98 14.99 -5.40
CA GLY A 208 -4.22 15.75 -5.26
C GLY A 208 -4.07 17.27 -5.35
N ARG A 209 -2.87 17.80 -5.58
CA ARG A 209 -2.56 19.23 -5.54
C ARG A 209 -2.38 19.88 -6.92
N GLN A 210 -3.14 19.42 -7.91
CA GLN A 210 -3.10 19.99 -9.27
C GLN A 210 -3.29 21.52 -9.26
N GLY A 211 -2.45 22.25 -9.99
CA GLY A 211 -2.50 23.70 -10.12
C GLY A 211 -1.83 24.47 -8.96
N GLN A 212 -1.55 23.83 -7.85
CA GLN A 212 -0.92 24.46 -6.70
C GLN A 212 0.60 24.59 -6.88
N ALA A 213 1.21 25.49 -6.10
CA ALA A 213 2.65 25.56 -5.97
C ALA A 213 3.21 24.25 -5.38
N CYS A 214 4.33 23.77 -5.91
CA CYS A 214 5.02 22.64 -5.31
C CYS A 214 5.95 23.10 -4.17
N PRO A 215 6.02 22.36 -3.06
CA PRO A 215 6.97 22.69 -2.01
C PRO A 215 8.40 22.49 -2.50
N GLY A 216 9.25 23.49 -2.28
CA GLY A 216 10.70 23.43 -2.55
C GLY A 216 11.11 23.58 -4.02
N CYS A 217 10.29 24.19 -4.88
CA CYS A 217 10.75 24.77 -6.13
C CYS A 217 10.31 26.24 -6.26
N THR A 218 11.03 26.98 -7.07
CA THR A 218 10.76 28.41 -7.36
C THR A 218 9.88 28.61 -8.58
N CYS A 219 9.24 27.53 -9.09
CA CYS A 219 8.38 27.65 -10.26
C CYS A 219 7.10 28.42 -9.91
N ASP A 220 6.87 29.51 -10.61
CA ASP A 220 5.64 30.28 -10.51
C ASP A 220 4.46 29.46 -11.08
N PRO A 221 3.42 29.15 -10.29
CA PRO A 221 2.25 28.44 -10.78
C PRO A 221 1.52 29.13 -11.91
N ALA A 222 1.51 30.46 -11.95
CA ALA A 222 0.87 31.25 -13.02
C ALA A 222 1.55 31.03 -14.39
N GLN A 223 2.87 30.84 -14.39
CA GLN A 223 3.65 30.59 -15.61
C GLN A 223 3.76 29.11 -15.96
N THR A 224 3.88 28.24 -14.95
CA THR A 224 4.16 26.80 -15.14
C THR A 224 2.93 25.92 -15.06
N GLY A 225 1.79 26.45 -14.60
CA GLY A 225 0.58 25.69 -14.26
C GLY A 225 0.70 24.90 -12.96
N GLY A 226 1.75 25.13 -12.18
CA GLY A 226 1.99 24.45 -10.89
C GLY A 226 2.18 22.95 -11.00
N ILE A 227 1.68 22.22 -10.01
CA ILE A 227 1.64 20.75 -10.00
C ILE A 227 0.72 20.27 -11.13
N ARG A 228 1.26 19.44 -12.00
CA ARG A 228 0.54 18.86 -13.13
C ARG A 228 -0.12 17.55 -12.77
N ARG A 229 -1.24 17.27 -13.46
CA ARG A 229 -1.93 15.98 -13.41
C ARG A 229 -1.94 15.36 -14.80
N MET A 230 -1.70 14.07 -14.86
CA MET A 230 -1.89 13.23 -16.05
C MET A 230 -2.43 11.86 -15.66
N THR A 231 -2.86 11.07 -16.64
CA THR A 231 -3.25 9.68 -16.42
C THR A 231 -2.16 8.74 -16.94
N GLN A 232 -1.74 7.77 -16.12
CA GLN A 232 -0.82 6.70 -16.50
C GLN A 232 -1.40 5.36 -16.04
N SER A 233 -1.53 4.41 -16.96
CA SER A 233 -2.08 3.07 -16.67
C SER A 233 -3.40 3.15 -15.89
N GLY A 234 -4.34 3.99 -16.37
CA GLY A 234 -5.67 4.18 -15.76
C GLY A 234 -5.69 4.94 -14.43
N ARG A 235 -4.54 5.44 -13.94
CA ARG A 235 -4.44 6.10 -12.61
C ARG A 235 -3.92 7.53 -12.72
N ALA A 236 -4.51 8.43 -11.91
CA ALA A 236 -4.03 9.81 -11.81
C ALA A 236 -2.57 9.85 -11.29
N THR A 237 -1.76 10.68 -11.92
CA THR A 237 -0.36 10.91 -11.58
C THR A 237 -0.16 12.40 -11.40
N PHE A 238 0.38 12.80 -10.26
CA PHE A 238 0.65 14.19 -9.92
C PHE A 238 2.16 14.42 -9.83
N TYR A 239 2.64 15.52 -10.38
CA TYR A 239 4.07 15.82 -10.42
C TYR A 239 4.36 17.32 -10.68
N CYS A 240 5.50 17.79 -10.27
CA CYS A 240 6.01 19.11 -10.62
C CYS A 240 6.99 19.00 -11.80
N ALA A 241 6.63 19.58 -12.95
CA ALA A 241 7.45 19.50 -14.16
C ALA A 241 8.78 20.28 -14.04
N GLY A 242 8.85 21.33 -13.22
CA GLY A 242 10.07 22.10 -12.97
C GLY A 242 11.09 21.33 -12.12
N ARG A 243 10.63 20.57 -11.12
CA ARG A 243 11.48 19.85 -10.15
C ARG A 243 11.82 18.42 -10.55
N GLN A 244 10.91 17.73 -11.23
CA GLN A 244 11.03 16.31 -11.60
C GLN A 244 11.45 16.17 -13.07
N ARG A 245 12.71 15.81 -13.31
CA ARG A 245 13.32 15.69 -14.64
C ARG A 245 13.75 14.26 -14.96
#